data_faa26538a747320086156c9e5bfc8af0
#
_entry.id   faa26538a747320086156c9e5bfc8af0
#
_cell.length_a   1.000
_cell.length_b   1.000
_cell.length_c   1.000
_cell.angle_alpha   90.00
_cell.angle_beta   90.00
_cell.angle_gamma   90.00
#
_symmetry.space_group_name_H-M   'P 1'
#
loop_
_entity.id
_entity.type
_entity.pdbx_description
1 polymer ?
#
loop_
_entity_poly.entity_id
_entity_poly.type
_entity_poly.pdbx_seq_one_letter_code
_entity_poly.pdbx_strand_id
1 'polypeptide(L)'
;MSLTTLNALSPLDGRYQTKLDALRPYFSEYALIKHRAWVEVEWLKALAATKDLQEIAPFSAATIKELDTAITNFSEADATQVKAIEARTNHDVKALEYWLKEKFDANPEIKKASEFIHFACTS
;
A
#
# COMPACT_ATOMS: atom_id res chain seq x y z
N MET A 1 17.59 25.33 -5.62
CA MET A 1 16.71 26.13 -4.73
C MET A 1 15.99 25.17 -3.81
N SER A 2 16.13 25.34 -2.50
CA SER A 2 15.39 24.50 -1.56
C SER A 2 13.92 24.96 -1.48
N LEU A 3 13.02 24.01 -1.26
CA LEU A 3 11.58 24.28 -1.17
C LEU A 3 11.25 25.07 0.10
N THR A 4 10.56 26.19 -0.08
CA THR A 4 10.08 27.06 1.00
C THR A 4 8.61 27.42 0.74
N THR A 5 7.96 28.03 1.72
CA THR A 5 6.57 28.51 1.54
C THR A 5 6.45 29.59 0.46
N LEU A 6 7.53 30.29 0.16
CA LEU A 6 7.53 31.35 -0.85
C LEU A 6 7.64 30.81 -2.28
N ASN A 7 8.37 29.68 -2.46
CA ASN A 7 8.58 29.10 -3.79
C ASN A 7 7.75 27.83 -4.04
N ALA A 8 6.87 27.49 -3.11
CA ALA A 8 5.93 26.38 -3.30
C ALA A 8 4.97 26.70 -4.48
N LEU A 9 4.65 25.67 -5.27
CA LEU A 9 3.81 25.84 -6.45
C LEU A 9 2.34 26.05 -6.14
N SER A 10 1.91 25.77 -4.91
CA SER A 10 0.53 25.91 -4.48
C SER A 10 0.47 26.55 -3.09
N PRO A 11 -0.51 27.42 -2.81
CA PRO A 11 -0.74 27.90 -1.44
C PRO A 11 -0.96 26.76 -0.43
N LEU A 12 -1.44 25.59 -0.88
CA LEU A 12 -1.64 24.43 0.00
C LEU A 12 -0.33 23.89 0.56
N ASP A 13 0.74 23.88 -0.24
CA ASP A 13 2.08 23.50 0.22
C ASP A 13 2.94 24.71 0.60
N GLY A 14 2.38 25.90 0.47
CA GLY A 14 3.00 27.15 0.87
C GLY A 14 2.45 27.66 2.19
N ARG A 15 1.81 28.86 2.15
CA ARG A 15 1.36 29.56 3.35
C ARG A 15 0.33 28.83 4.20
N TYR A 16 -0.41 27.88 3.62
CA TYR A 16 -1.45 27.13 4.35
C TYR A 16 -1.01 25.73 4.79
N GLN A 17 0.23 25.33 4.53
CA GLN A 17 0.68 23.97 4.82
C GLN A 17 0.45 23.52 6.27
N THR A 18 0.61 24.41 7.25
CA THR A 18 0.42 24.08 8.66
C THR A 18 -1.04 23.97 9.08
N LYS A 19 -1.97 24.37 8.20
CA LYS A 19 -3.42 24.31 8.47
C LYS A 19 -4.09 23.09 7.87
N LEU A 20 -3.34 22.25 7.18
CA LEU A 20 -3.87 21.13 6.39
C LEU A 20 -3.58 19.75 6.96
N ASP A 21 -3.05 19.69 8.18
CA ASP A 21 -2.63 18.41 8.77
C ASP A 21 -3.76 17.38 8.83
N ALA A 22 -5.00 17.84 9.10
CA ALA A 22 -6.16 16.96 9.14
C ALA A 22 -6.49 16.31 7.79
N LEU A 23 -6.04 16.90 6.67
CA LEU A 23 -6.30 16.40 5.32
C LEU A 23 -5.18 15.46 4.81
N ARG A 24 -3.99 15.51 5.39
CA ARG A 24 -2.84 14.73 4.92
C ARG A 24 -3.06 13.21 4.95
N PRO A 25 -3.77 12.64 5.95
CA PRO A 25 -4.07 11.20 5.93
C PRO A 25 -4.97 10.75 4.77
N TYR A 26 -5.57 11.69 4.04
CA TYR A 26 -6.50 11.38 2.95
C TYR A 26 -5.99 11.78 1.56
N PHE A 27 -5.22 12.86 1.45
CA PHE A 27 -4.89 13.47 0.16
C PHE A 27 -3.39 13.58 -0.15
N SER A 28 -2.53 13.11 0.74
CA SER A 28 -1.07 13.09 0.49
C SER A 28 -0.67 11.89 -0.37
N GLU A 29 0.55 11.92 -0.91
CA GLU A 29 1.15 10.77 -1.57
C GLU A 29 1.21 9.54 -0.63
N TYR A 30 1.57 9.77 0.64
CA TYR A 30 1.50 8.74 1.67
C TYR A 30 0.10 8.11 1.76
N ALA A 31 -0.92 8.95 1.81
CA ALA A 31 -2.31 8.49 1.88
C ALA A 31 -2.70 7.66 0.65
N LEU A 32 -2.29 8.08 -0.54
CA LEU A 32 -2.53 7.34 -1.77
C LEU A 32 -1.90 5.95 -1.71
N ILE A 33 -0.64 5.86 -1.31
CA ILE A 33 0.07 4.58 -1.21
C ILE A 33 -0.60 3.68 -0.16
N LYS A 34 -0.92 4.22 1.00
CA LYS A 34 -1.61 3.47 2.07
C LYS A 34 -2.96 2.93 1.62
N HIS A 35 -3.77 3.75 0.96
CA HIS A 35 -5.09 3.33 0.49
C HIS A 35 -5.00 2.29 -0.62
N ARG A 36 -4.02 2.41 -1.51
CA ARG A 36 -3.74 1.37 -2.52
C ARG A 36 -3.35 0.05 -1.85
N ALA A 37 -2.48 0.09 -0.85
CA ALA A 37 -2.10 -1.11 -0.09
C ALA A 37 -3.31 -1.73 0.61
N TRP A 38 -4.18 -0.91 1.17
CA TRP A 38 -5.41 -1.37 1.79
C TRP A 38 -6.32 -2.10 0.79
N VAL A 39 -6.55 -1.51 -0.37
CA VAL A 39 -7.34 -2.14 -1.43
C VAL A 39 -6.75 -3.49 -1.84
N GLU A 40 -5.44 -3.57 -2.04
CA GLU A 40 -4.75 -4.82 -2.40
C GLU A 40 -4.92 -5.89 -1.34
N VAL A 41 -4.80 -5.53 -0.07
CA VAL A 41 -4.97 -6.47 1.06
C VAL A 41 -6.42 -6.95 1.14
N GLU A 42 -7.40 -6.06 1.05
CA GLU A 42 -8.81 -6.44 1.08
C GLU A 42 -9.17 -7.32 -0.12
N TRP A 43 -8.63 -7.03 -1.29
CA TRP A 43 -8.83 -7.84 -2.48
C TRP A 43 -8.25 -9.26 -2.30
N LEU A 44 -7.03 -9.38 -1.80
CA LEU A 44 -6.40 -10.67 -1.54
C LEU A 44 -7.21 -11.50 -0.52
N LYS A 45 -7.70 -10.86 0.54
CA LYS A 45 -8.57 -11.50 1.54
C LYS A 45 -9.87 -11.99 0.90
N ALA A 46 -10.47 -11.19 0.03
CA ALA A 46 -11.69 -11.55 -0.69
C ALA A 46 -11.48 -12.75 -1.62
N LEU A 47 -10.34 -12.78 -2.34
CA LEU A 47 -9.99 -13.91 -3.20
C LEU A 47 -9.83 -15.19 -2.36
N ALA A 48 -9.13 -15.12 -1.23
CA ALA A 48 -8.93 -16.28 -0.35
C ALA A 48 -10.24 -16.77 0.29
N ALA A 49 -11.21 -15.90 0.49
CA ALA A 49 -12.53 -16.23 1.04
C ALA A 49 -13.52 -16.76 -0.01
N THR A 50 -13.19 -16.68 -1.30
CA THR A 50 -14.07 -17.09 -2.38
C THR A 50 -14.01 -18.62 -2.55
N LYS A 51 -15.10 -19.31 -2.25
CA LYS A 51 -15.16 -20.77 -2.24
C LYS A 51 -14.91 -21.42 -3.60
N ASP A 52 -15.30 -20.75 -4.66
CA ASP A 52 -15.18 -21.28 -6.02
C ASP A 52 -13.78 -21.10 -6.61
N LEU A 53 -12.91 -20.34 -5.94
CA LEU A 53 -11.54 -20.10 -6.36
C LEU A 53 -10.61 -21.07 -5.60
N GLN A 54 -10.40 -22.26 -6.17
CA GLN A 54 -9.67 -23.34 -5.51
C GLN A 54 -8.13 -23.16 -5.56
N GLU A 55 -7.65 -22.27 -6.42
CA GLU A 55 -6.21 -22.00 -6.61
C GLU A 55 -5.60 -21.26 -5.42
N ILE A 56 -6.44 -20.65 -4.59
CA ILE A 56 -6.02 -19.96 -3.37
C ILE A 56 -6.71 -20.58 -2.16
N ALA A 57 -5.94 -21.05 -1.20
CA ALA A 57 -6.48 -21.63 0.01
C ALA A 57 -7.03 -20.54 0.95
N PRO A 58 -8.08 -20.83 1.72
CA PRO A 58 -8.57 -19.89 2.75
C PRO A 58 -7.47 -19.52 3.74
N PHE A 59 -7.42 -18.25 4.13
CA PHE A 59 -6.46 -17.79 5.14
C PHE A 59 -6.95 -18.08 6.55
N SER A 60 -6.03 -18.43 7.44
CA SER A 60 -6.30 -18.54 8.87
C SER A 60 -6.63 -17.17 9.48
N ALA A 61 -7.28 -17.18 10.65
CA ALA A 61 -7.56 -15.95 11.39
C ALA A 61 -6.27 -15.17 11.72
N ALA A 62 -5.17 -15.89 12.02
CA ALA A 62 -3.88 -15.27 12.29
C ALA A 62 -3.32 -14.53 11.07
N THR A 63 -3.43 -15.12 9.89
CA THR A 63 -2.99 -14.50 8.62
C THR A 63 -3.83 -13.28 8.29
N ILE A 64 -5.15 -13.34 8.44
CA ILE A 64 -6.04 -12.19 8.24
C ILE A 64 -5.66 -11.06 9.19
N LYS A 65 -5.41 -11.37 10.46
CA LYS A 65 -4.98 -10.38 11.44
C LYS A 65 -3.63 -9.75 11.07
N GLU A 66 -2.69 -10.52 10.57
CA GLU A 66 -1.40 -10.01 10.11
C GLU A 66 -1.58 -9.02 8.96
N LEU A 67 -2.41 -9.35 7.98
CA LEU A 67 -2.73 -8.47 6.86
C LEU A 67 -3.38 -7.17 7.34
N ASP A 68 -4.38 -7.26 8.21
CA ASP A 68 -5.07 -6.10 8.76
C ASP A 68 -4.14 -5.21 9.58
N THR A 69 -3.28 -5.80 10.39
CA THR A 69 -2.30 -5.09 11.20
C THR A 69 -1.30 -4.33 10.35
N ALA A 70 -0.84 -4.93 9.25
CA ALA A 70 0.09 -4.28 8.33
C ALA A 70 -0.51 -2.99 7.74
N ILE A 71 -1.82 -2.97 7.46
CA ILE A 71 -2.48 -1.77 6.95
C ILE A 71 -2.73 -0.75 8.07
N THR A 72 -3.19 -1.20 9.24
CA THR A 72 -3.41 -0.33 10.39
C THR A 72 -2.12 0.40 10.80
N ASN A 73 -1.00 -0.31 10.78
CA ASN A 73 0.32 0.22 11.17
C ASN A 73 1.13 0.76 10.00
N PHE A 74 0.55 0.85 8.80
CA PHE A 74 1.25 1.37 7.63
C PHE A 74 1.75 2.78 7.92
N SER A 75 3.06 2.99 7.77
CA SER A 75 3.76 4.21 8.15
C SER A 75 4.37 4.93 6.95
N GLU A 76 4.86 6.15 7.18
CA GLU A 76 5.64 6.87 6.15
C GLU A 76 6.93 6.12 5.79
N ALA A 77 7.50 5.37 6.73
CA ALA A 77 8.66 4.51 6.45
C ALA A 77 8.29 3.41 5.44
N ASP A 78 7.11 2.79 5.58
CA ASP A 78 6.61 1.82 4.61
C ASP A 78 6.41 2.46 3.23
N ALA A 79 5.80 3.64 3.19
CA ALA A 79 5.61 4.38 1.95
C ALA A 79 6.95 4.73 1.28
N THR A 80 7.97 5.07 2.07
CA THR A 80 9.33 5.34 1.59
C THR A 80 9.94 4.09 0.94
N GLN A 81 9.72 2.91 1.52
CA GLN A 81 10.17 1.65 0.93
C GLN A 81 9.48 1.39 -0.42
N VAL A 82 8.18 1.64 -0.52
CA VAL A 82 7.44 1.53 -1.79
C VAL A 82 8.02 2.48 -2.83
N LYS A 83 8.29 3.73 -2.46
CA LYS A 83 8.91 4.73 -3.37
C LYS A 83 10.31 4.31 -3.83
N ALA A 84 11.08 3.67 -2.96
CA ALA A 84 12.41 3.14 -3.33
C ALA A 84 12.30 2.02 -4.39
N ILE A 85 11.30 1.16 -4.28
CA ILE A 85 11.03 0.13 -5.29
C ILE A 85 10.54 0.78 -6.59
N GLU A 86 9.66 1.77 -6.51
CA GLU A 86 9.17 2.53 -7.67
C GLU A 86 10.32 3.15 -8.46
N ALA A 87 11.33 3.67 -7.79
CA ALA A 87 12.51 4.26 -8.44
C ALA A 87 13.26 3.24 -9.32
N ARG A 88 13.18 1.95 -8.99
CA ARG A 88 13.79 0.87 -9.78
C ARG A 88 12.88 0.32 -10.86
N THR A 89 11.59 0.17 -10.56
CA THR A 89 10.60 -0.40 -11.47
C THR A 89 10.03 0.61 -12.45
N ASN A 90 10.13 1.88 -12.12
CA ASN A 90 9.52 2.99 -12.84
C ASN A 90 7.99 2.82 -13.02
N HIS A 91 7.34 2.19 -12.04
CA HIS A 91 5.91 1.91 -12.06
C HIS A 91 5.37 1.88 -10.63
N ASP A 92 4.45 2.79 -10.29
CA ASP A 92 3.96 3.01 -8.93
C ASP A 92 3.18 1.82 -8.35
N VAL A 93 2.23 1.28 -9.09
CA VAL A 93 1.40 0.17 -8.62
C VAL A 93 2.19 -1.13 -8.56
N LYS A 94 3.09 -1.36 -9.52
CA LYS A 94 3.98 -2.51 -9.54
C LYS A 94 4.92 -2.51 -8.33
N ALA A 95 5.39 -1.34 -7.94
CA ALA A 95 6.21 -1.17 -6.75
C ALA A 95 5.47 -1.63 -5.48
N LEU A 96 4.19 -1.28 -5.37
CA LEU A 96 3.36 -1.71 -4.24
C LEU A 96 3.17 -3.23 -4.24
N GLU A 97 2.92 -3.85 -5.39
CA GLU A 97 2.82 -5.30 -5.51
C GLU A 97 4.08 -5.99 -4.98
N TYR A 98 5.25 -5.52 -5.39
CA TYR A 98 6.53 -6.08 -4.92
C TYR A 98 6.74 -5.85 -3.43
N TRP A 99 6.39 -4.67 -2.93
CA TRP A 99 6.49 -4.38 -1.49
C TRP A 99 5.63 -5.33 -0.66
N LEU A 100 4.39 -5.59 -1.09
CA LEU A 100 3.50 -6.52 -0.41
C LEU A 100 4.06 -7.95 -0.41
N LYS A 101 4.60 -8.40 -1.53
CA LYS A 101 5.24 -9.73 -1.62
C LYS A 101 6.43 -9.86 -0.67
N GLU A 102 7.28 -8.84 -0.61
CA GLU A 102 8.43 -8.81 0.30
C GLU A 102 7.99 -8.76 1.77
N LYS A 103 7.00 -7.93 2.07
CA LYS A 103 6.48 -7.73 3.43
C LYS A 103 5.98 -9.03 4.05
N PHE A 104 5.30 -9.86 3.28
CA PHE A 104 4.65 -11.08 3.74
C PHE A 104 5.39 -12.37 3.35
N ASP A 105 6.62 -12.26 2.88
CA ASP A 105 7.40 -13.43 2.43
C ASP A 105 7.60 -14.48 3.53
N ALA A 106 7.62 -14.06 4.79
CA ALA A 106 7.76 -14.97 5.93
C ALA A 106 6.47 -15.71 6.32
N ASN A 107 5.30 -15.28 5.84
CA ASN A 107 4.02 -15.93 6.09
C ASN A 107 3.76 -16.99 5.01
N PRO A 108 3.74 -18.32 5.36
CA PRO A 108 3.60 -19.38 4.36
C PRO A 108 2.28 -19.32 3.58
N GLU A 109 1.18 -18.93 4.22
CA GLU A 109 -0.13 -18.84 3.56
C GLU A 109 -0.14 -17.72 2.51
N ILE A 110 0.39 -16.55 2.86
CA ILE A 110 0.45 -15.40 1.96
C ILE A 110 1.48 -15.65 0.86
N LYS A 111 2.63 -16.20 1.20
CA LYS A 111 3.67 -16.54 0.21
C LYS A 111 3.16 -17.50 -0.85
N LYS A 112 2.40 -18.52 -0.44
CA LYS A 112 1.78 -19.48 -1.38
C LYS A 112 0.75 -18.80 -2.28
N ALA A 113 0.07 -17.77 -1.80
CA ALA A 113 -0.92 -16.98 -2.54
C ALA A 113 -0.33 -15.75 -3.23
N SER A 114 0.99 -15.57 -3.24
CA SER A 114 1.65 -14.33 -3.70
C SER A 114 1.34 -13.98 -5.16
N GLU A 115 1.10 -14.97 -6.02
CA GLU A 115 0.73 -14.74 -7.42
C GLU A 115 -0.64 -14.08 -7.57
N PHE A 116 -1.48 -14.11 -6.53
CA PHE A 116 -2.79 -13.48 -6.53
C PHE A 116 -2.77 -12.04 -5.99
N ILE A 117 -1.64 -11.58 -5.48
CA ILE A 117 -1.48 -10.16 -5.14
C ILE A 117 -1.60 -9.36 -6.43
N HIS A 118 -2.47 -8.35 -6.44
CA HIS A 118 -2.79 -7.53 -7.62
C HIS A 118 -3.47 -8.31 -8.76
N PHE A 119 -3.97 -9.51 -8.50
CA PHE A 119 -4.63 -10.35 -9.52
C PHE A 119 -5.86 -9.66 -10.08
N ALA A 120 -5.95 -9.62 -11.42
CA ALA A 120 -7.06 -9.02 -12.16
C ALA A 120 -7.26 -7.51 -11.91
N CYS A 121 -6.34 -6.85 -11.26
CA CYS A 121 -6.34 -5.39 -11.14
C CYS A 121 -5.57 -4.77 -12.30
N THR A 122 -6.05 -3.63 -12.80
CA THR A 122 -5.31 -2.87 -13.82
C THR A 122 -4.52 -1.74 -13.17
N SER A 123 -3.46 -1.37 -13.83
CA SER A 123 -2.63 -0.27 -13.38
C SER A 123 -2.44 0.77 -14.48
#